data_933a5457be6e0cd3951836fd9718b7ac
#
_entry.id   933a5457be6e0cd3951836fd9718b7ac
#
_cell.length_a   1.000
_cell.length_b   1.000
_cell.length_c   1.000
_cell.angle_alpha   90.00
_cell.angle_beta   90.00
_cell.angle_gamma   90.00
#
_symmetry.space_group_name_H-M   'P 1'
#
loop_
_entity.id
_entity.type
_entity.pdbx_description
1 polymer ?
#
loop_
_entity_poly.entity_id
_entity_poly.type
_entity_poly.pdbx_seq_one_letter_code
_entity_poly.pdbx_strand_id
1 'polypeptide(L)'
;GFVEKYTAQEISDRDPKTLKVSFASFKELPDRYPKSRYFKDATQRMVYLVNALSQSEMHVARYYMKRQAYLAALNRAKYVLEYYPNSTAVEEALVISISAYDYMGMNDLKDDTLRVLKTNYPQNPMLAGKSGEDERIWWKFWESLY
;
A
#
# COMPACT_ATOMS: atom_id res chain seq x y z
N GLY A 1 -22.18 -1.82 8.59
CA GLY A 1 -23.41 -1.60 8.00
C GLY A 1 -23.48 -1.23 6.52
N PHE A 2 -24.65 -0.90 6.11
CA PHE A 2 -25.02 -0.58 4.73
C PHE A 2 -24.26 0.65 4.17
N VAL A 3 -24.03 1.64 5.02
CA VAL A 3 -23.32 2.89 4.65
C VAL A 3 -21.83 2.66 4.38
N GLU A 4 -21.19 1.73 5.08
CA GLU A 4 -19.78 1.41 4.89
C GLU A 4 -19.51 0.70 3.56
N LYS A 5 -20.42 -0.13 3.10
CA LYS A 5 -20.30 -0.83 1.82
C LYS A 5 -20.41 0.11 0.61
N TYR A 6 -21.31 1.10 0.69
CA TYR A 6 -21.50 2.06 -0.39
C TYR A 6 -20.38 3.10 -0.46
N THR A 7 -19.89 3.57 0.68
CA THR A 7 -18.79 4.55 0.71
C THR A 7 -17.46 3.99 0.20
N ALA A 8 -17.15 2.73 0.49
CA ALA A 8 -15.90 2.12 0.02
C ALA A 8 -15.91 1.90 -1.51
N GLN A 9 -17.04 1.57 -2.09
CA GLN A 9 -17.16 1.31 -3.52
C GLN A 9 -17.27 2.60 -4.35
N GLU A 10 -17.99 3.60 -3.86
CA GLU A 10 -18.05 4.91 -4.53
C GLU A 10 -16.72 5.70 -4.45
N ILE A 11 -15.94 5.49 -3.41
CA ILE A 11 -14.63 6.15 -3.25
C ILE A 11 -13.59 5.51 -4.18
N SER A 12 -13.69 4.20 -4.46
CA SER A 12 -12.76 3.53 -5.38
C SER A 12 -12.94 3.95 -6.85
N ASP A 13 -14.14 4.40 -7.21
CA ASP A 13 -14.45 4.87 -8.56
C ASP A 13 -14.26 6.38 -8.76
N ARG A 14 -13.97 7.14 -7.70
CA ARG A 14 -13.72 8.57 -7.80
C ARG A 14 -12.32 8.88 -8.30
N ASP A 15 -12.26 9.85 -9.21
CA ASP A 15 -11.04 10.40 -9.80
C ASP A 15 -9.94 10.63 -8.73
N PRO A 16 -8.74 10.02 -8.90
CA PRO A 16 -7.60 10.20 -8.01
C PRO A 16 -7.25 11.66 -7.72
N LYS A 17 -7.53 12.57 -8.64
CA LYS A 17 -7.33 14.03 -8.47
C LYS A 17 -8.22 14.61 -7.38
N THR A 18 -9.46 14.16 -7.27
CA THR A 18 -10.39 14.63 -6.25
C THR A 18 -9.96 14.17 -4.85
N LEU A 19 -9.43 12.95 -4.72
CA LEU A 19 -8.84 12.46 -3.47
C LEU A 19 -7.58 13.22 -3.08
N LYS A 20 -6.70 13.55 -4.03
CA LYS A 20 -5.52 14.39 -3.80
C LYS A 20 -5.89 15.79 -3.29
N VAL A 21 -6.89 16.42 -3.89
CA VAL A 21 -7.36 17.76 -3.48
C VAL A 21 -7.97 17.70 -2.09
N SER A 22 -8.79 16.70 -1.80
CA SER A 22 -9.36 16.51 -0.47
C SER A 22 -8.30 16.25 0.59
N PHE A 23 -7.27 15.47 0.25
CA PHE A 23 -6.15 15.17 1.14
C PHE A 23 -5.26 16.39 1.39
N ALA A 24 -4.98 17.20 0.36
CA ALA A 24 -4.23 18.43 0.48
C ALA A 24 -4.98 19.46 1.35
N SER A 25 -6.30 19.62 1.15
CA SER A 25 -7.15 20.49 1.98
C SER A 25 -7.17 20.04 3.44
N PHE A 26 -7.09 18.74 3.71
CA PHE A 26 -7.01 18.18 5.06
C PHE A 26 -5.66 18.46 5.73
N LYS A 27 -4.56 18.50 4.98
CA LYS A 27 -3.22 18.86 5.50
C LYS A 27 -3.13 20.31 5.92
N GLU A 28 -3.92 21.20 5.34
CA GLU A 28 -3.97 22.63 5.70
C GLU A 28 -4.80 22.92 6.95
N LEU A 29 -5.68 22.00 7.37
CA LEU A 29 -6.51 22.16 8.57
C LEU A 29 -5.72 22.32 9.88
N PRO A 30 -4.56 21.66 10.11
CA PRO A 30 -3.73 21.89 11.29
C PRO A 30 -3.26 23.32 11.43
N ASP A 31 -2.91 23.97 10.31
CA ASP A 31 -2.37 25.31 10.30
C ASP A 31 -3.45 26.37 10.58
N ARG A 32 -4.70 26.10 10.22
CA ARG A 32 -5.84 26.99 10.43
C ARG A 32 -6.51 26.85 11.80
N TYR A 33 -6.57 25.62 12.35
CA TYR A 33 -7.32 25.31 13.58
C TYR A 33 -6.58 24.35 14.51
N PRO A 34 -5.36 24.68 14.96
CA PRO A 34 -4.48 23.73 15.68
C PRO A 34 -5.00 23.30 17.06
N LYS A 35 -6.03 23.96 17.60
CA LYS A 35 -6.58 23.71 18.94
C LYS A 35 -8.01 23.17 18.92
N SER A 36 -8.59 22.86 17.76
CA SER A 36 -9.95 22.37 17.67
C SER A 36 -10.03 20.88 18.05
N ARG A 37 -10.96 20.55 18.98
CA ARG A 37 -11.30 19.16 19.32
C ARG A 37 -11.76 18.38 18.10
N TYR A 38 -12.45 19.01 17.16
CA TYR A 38 -12.89 18.41 15.90
C TYR A 38 -11.73 18.07 14.97
N PHE A 39 -10.63 18.81 15.04
CA PHE A 39 -9.44 18.56 14.24
C PHE A 39 -8.83 17.19 14.56
N LYS A 40 -8.67 16.86 15.84
CA LYS A 40 -8.11 15.56 16.28
C LYS A 40 -8.99 14.40 15.80
N ASP A 41 -10.31 14.50 15.97
CA ASP A 41 -11.25 13.47 15.53
C ASP A 41 -11.27 13.33 13.99
N ALA A 42 -11.26 14.44 13.27
CA ALA A 42 -11.22 14.44 11.81
C ALA A 42 -9.92 13.84 11.27
N THR A 43 -8.78 14.13 11.91
CA THR A 43 -7.48 13.55 11.54
C THR A 43 -7.46 12.04 11.75
N GLN A 44 -7.97 11.57 12.89
CA GLN A 44 -8.06 10.13 13.17
C GLN A 44 -8.94 9.40 12.16
N ARG A 45 -10.09 9.96 11.81
CA ARG A 45 -10.97 9.40 10.78
C ARG A 45 -10.32 9.36 9.41
N MET A 46 -9.56 10.40 9.05
CA MET A 46 -8.84 10.45 7.79
C MET A 46 -7.74 9.40 7.73
N VAL A 47 -6.95 9.24 8.79
CA VAL A 47 -5.94 8.17 8.90
C VAL A 47 -6.57 6.80 8.75
N TYR A 48 -7.70 6.56 9.42
CA TYR A 48 -8.45 5.32 9.29
C TYR A 48 -8.90 5.06 7.85
N LEU A 49 -9.49 6.06 7.19
CA LEU A 49 -9.96 5.94 5.80
C LEU A 49 -8.81 5.68 4.83
N VAL A 50 -7.71 6.40 4.96
CA VAL A 50 -6.51 6.20 4.13
C VAL A 50 -5.94 4.80 4.30
N ASN A 51 -5.86 4.31 5.54
CA ASN A 51 -5.41 2.95 5.80
C ASN A 51 -6.38 1.90 5.23
N ALA A 52 -7.68 2.10 5.38
CA ALA A 52 -8.69 1.20 4.82
C ALA A 52 -8.63 1.15 3.29
N LEU A 53 -8.49 2.30 2.62
CA LEU A 53 -8.37 2.38 1.17
C LEU A 53 -7.07 1.72 0.68
N SER A 54 -5.95 1.98 1.33
CA SER A 54 -4.67 1.37 0.97
C SER A 54 -4.67 -0.14 1.16
N GLN A 55 -5.28 -0.65 2.21
CA GLN A 55 -5.45 -2.09 2.43
C GLN A 55 -6.38 -2.74 1.38
N SER A 56 -7.40 -2.03 0.93
CA SER A 56 -8.24 -2.47 -0.18
C SER A 56 -7.43 -2.65 -1.47
N GLU A 57 -6.54 -1.71 -1.77
CA GLU A 57 -5.62 -1.82 -2.92
C GLU A 57 -4.68 -3.03 -2.78
N MET A 58 -4.19 -3.30 -1.57
CA MET A 58 -3.34 -4.47 -1.31
C MET A 58 -4.12 -5.77 -1.48
N HIS A 59 -5.37 -5.82 -1.06
CA HIS A 59 -6.24 -6.97 -1.29
C HIS A 59 -6.35 -7.32 -2.79
N VAL A 60 -6.56 -6.31 -3.61
CA VAL A 60 -6.62 -6.48 -5.08
C VAL A 60 -5.26 -6.89 -5.65
N ALA A 61 -4.17 -6.29 -5.17
CA ALA A 61 -2.81 -6.63 -5.60
C ALA A 61 -2.47 -8.09 -5.29
N ARG A 62 -2.81 -8.58 -4.09
CA ARG A 62 -2.63 -9.99 -3.71
C ARG A 62 -3.41 -10.94 -4.62
N TYR A 63 -4.65 -10.58 -4.96
CA TYR A 63 -5.47 -11.34 -5.89
C TYR A 63 -4.79 -11.48 -7.26
N TYR A 64 -4.24 -10.38 -7.79
CA TYR A 64 -3.50 -10.42 -9.05
C TYR A 64 -2.21 -11.23 -8.96
N MET A 65 -1.47 -11.16 -7.85
CA MET A 65 -0.28 -11.97 -7.63
C MET A 65 -0.59 -13.47 -7.67
N LYS A 66 -1.68 -13.89 -7.02
CA LYS A 66 -2.14 -15.30 -7.07
C LYS A 66 -2.48 -15.76 -8.47
N ARG A 67 -2.97 -14.89 -9.31
CA ARG A 67 -3.29 -15.17 -10.72
C ARG A 67 -2.12 -14.99 -11.66
N GLN A 68 -0.93 -14.72 -11.15
CA GLN A 68 0.27 -14.46 -11.96
C GLN A 68 0.14 -13.25 -12.87
N ALA A 69 -0.78 -12.33 -12.56
CA ALA A 69 -0.94 -11.04 -13.22
C ALA A 69 -0.03 -9.99 -12.56
N TYR A 70 1.28 -10.18 -12.71
CA TYR A 70 2.30 -9.41 -11.99
C TYR A 70 2.28 -7.92 -12.30
N LEU A 71 2.06 -7.55 -13.56
CA LEU A 71 1.97 -6.15 -13.94
C LEU A 71 0.76 -5.45 -13.30
N ALA A 72 -0.38 -6.13 -13.27
CA ALA A 72 -1.58 -5.59 -12.60
C ALA A 72 -1.37 -5.43 -11.09
N ALA A 73 -0.73 -6.42 -10.45
CA ALA A 73 -0.37 -6.33 -9.03
C ALA A 73 0.61 -5.19 -8.76
N LEU A 74 1.62 -5.03 -9.61
CA LEU A 74 2.59 -3.95 -9.52
C LEU A 74 1.93 -2.57 -9.65
N ASN A 75 0.99 -2.41 -10.56
CA ASN A 75 0.27 -1.15 -10.73
C ASN A 75 -0.54 -0.77 -9.48
N ARG A 76 -1.16 -1.74 -8.82
CA ARG A 76 -1.85 -1.49 -7.55
C ARG A 76 -0.89 -1.13 -6.41
N ALA A 77 0.23 -1.82 -6.31
CA ALA A 77 1.26 -1.50 -5.33
C ALA A 77 1.85 -0.09 -5.56
N LYS A 78 2.16 0.27 -6.79
CA LYS A 78 2.62 1.62 -7.15
C LYS A 78 1.58 2.69 -6.81
N TYR A 79 0.32 2.41 -7.02
CA TYR A 79 -0.76 3.32 -6.65
C TYR A 79 -0.74 3.65 -5.16
N VAL A 80 -0.56 2.65 -4.30
CA VAL A 80 -0.43 2.86 -2.86
C VAL A 80 0.81 3.67 -2.51
N LEU A 81 1.95 3.39 -3.13
CA LEU A 81 3.20 4.12 -2.87
C LEU A 81 3.11 5.58 -3.29
N GLU A 82 2.36 5.88 -4.35
CA GLU A 82 2.20 7.24 -4.85
C GLU A 82 1.15 8.04 -4.08
N TYR A 83 -0.03 7.46 -3.84
CA TYR A 83 -1.18 8.17 -3.28
C TYR A 83 -1.36 8.00 -1.78
N TYR A 84 -0.85 6.92 -1.20
CA TYR A 84 -0.96 6.63 0.23
C TYR A 84 0.41 6.36 0.88
N PRO A 85 1.40 7.27 0.73
CA PRO A 85 2.79 7.01 1.13
C PRO A 85 2.99 6.89 2.64
N ASN A 86 2.02 7.31 3.45
CA ASN A 86 2.07 7.25 4.91
C ASN A 86 1.10 6.19 5.50
N SER A 87 0.55 5.33 4.65
CA SER A 87 -0.38 4.28 5.09
C SER A 87 0.34 3.06 5.64
N THR A 88 -0.41 2.22 6.35
CA THR A 88 0.07 0.93 6.85
C THR A 88 0.37 -0.09 5.75
N ALA A 89 -0.08 0.15 4.53
CA ALA A 89 0.09 -0.75 3.38
C ALA A 89 1.39 -0.54 2.61
N VAL A 90 2.19 0.49 2.93
CA VAL A 90 3.41 0.84 2.18
C VAL A 90 4.43 -0.29 2.20
N GLU A 91 4.66 -0.91 3.35
CA GLU A 91 5.59 -2.04 3.48
C GLU A 91 5.18 -3.20 2.56
N GLU A 92 3.91 -3.59 2.61
CA GLU A 92 3.37 -4.65 1.74
C GLU A 92 3.41 -4.27 0.26
N ALA A 93 3.14 -3.01 -0.08
CA ALA A 93 3.24 -2.51 -1.45
C ALA A 93 4.67 -2.60 -2.00
N LEU A 94 5.68 -2.31 -1.19
CA LEU A 94 7.09 -2.49 -1.56
C LEU A 94 7.40 -3.97 -1.80
N VAL A 95 6.95 -4.83 -0.93
CA VAL A 95 7.14 -6.29 -1.02
C VAL A 95 6.49 -6.86 -2.29
N ILE A 96 5.26 -6.49 -2.59
CA ILE A 96 4.56 -6.90 -3.81
C ILE A 96 5.29 -6.39 -5.05
N SER A 97 5.76 -5.15 -5.04
CA SER A 97 6.52 -4.56 -6.15
C SER A 97 7.81 -5.34 -6.42
N ILE A 98 8.57 -5.67 -5.37
CA ILE A 98 9.81 -6.47 -5.47
C ILE A 98 9.51 -7.84 -6.08
N SER A 99 8.48 -8.52 -5.59
CA SER A 99 8.09 -9.83 -6.09
C SER A 99 7.64 -9.78 -7.55
N ALA A 100 6.84 -8.80 -7.92
CA ALA A 100 6.40 -8.60 -9.30
C ALA A 100 7.58 -8.31 -10.24
N TYR A 101 8.52 -7.47 -9.83
CA TYR A 101 9.74 -7.21 -10.61
C TYR A 101 10.60 -8.46 -10.77
N ASP A 102 10.73 -9.26 -9.73
CA ASP A 102 11.47 -10.53 -9.78
C ASP A 102 10.86 -11.50 -10.79
N TYR A 103 9.55 -11.71 -10.73
CA TYR A 103 8.84 -12.58 -11.68
C TYR A 103 8.88 -12.08 -13.12
N MET A 104 8.93 -10.77 -13.33
CA MET A 104 9.04 -10.15 -14.66
C MET A 104 10.48 -10.04 -15.16
N GLY A 105 11.48 -10.40 -14.35
CA GLY A 105 12.88 -10.31 -14.70
C GLY A 105 13.46 -8.91 -14.71
N MET A 106 12.82 -7.95 -14.05
CA MET A 106 13.25 -6.56 -13.96
C MET A 106 14.18 -6.34 -12.76
N ASN A 107 15.39 -6.87 -12.83
CA ASN A 107 16.33 -6.93 -11.70
C ASN A 107 16.78 -5.54 -11.21
N ASP A 108 16.97 -4.57 -12.09
CA ASP A 108 17.38 -3.21 -11.71
C ASP A 108 16.31 -2.52 -10.84
N LEU A 109 15.06 -2.62 -11.25
CA LEU A 109 13.92 -2.07 -10.49
C LEU A 109 13.69 -2.83 -9.18
N LYS A 110 13.87 -4.15 -9.20
CA LYS A 110 13.85 -4.99 -8.01
C LYS A 110 14.89 -4.51 -6.98
N ASP A 111 16.12 -4.33 -7.40
CA ASP A 111 17.24 -3.92 -6.52
C ASP A 111 17.01 -2.51 -5.95
N ASP A 112 16.51 -1.58 -6.74
CA ASP A 112 16.16 -0.23 -6.28
C ASP A 112 15.06 -0.26 -5.23
N THR A 113 14.02 -1.06 -5.44
CA THR A 113 12.91 -1.21 -4.49
C THR A 113 13.36 -1.94 -3.22
N LEU A 114 14.26 -2.93 -3.32
CA LEU A 114 14.88 -3.59 -2.17
C LEU A 114 15.67 -2.61 -1.29
N ARG A 115 16.39 -1.67 -1.90
CA ARG A 115 17.10 -0.61 -1.15
C ARG A 115 16.13 0.27 -0.37
N VAL A 116 15.01 0.64 -0.97
CA VAL A 116 13.95 1.41 -0.30
C VAL A 116 13.35 0.62 0.88
N LEU A 117 13.05 -0.65 0.67
CA LEU A 117 12.53 -1.53 1.73
C LEU A 117 13.53 -1.65 2.88
N LYS A 118 14.81 -1.88 2.59
CA LYS A 118 15.87 -2.00 3.59
C LYS A 118 16.05 -0.71 4.40
N THR A 119 15.93 0.43 3.77
CA THR A 119 16.09 1.74 4.42
C THR A 119 14.94 2.04 5.36
N ASN A 120 13.70 1.76 4.95
CA ASN A 120 12.50 2.12 5.71
C ASN A 120 12.00 1.01 6.64
N TYR A 121 12.23 -0.25 6.27
CA TYR A 121 11.74 -1.44 6.99
C TYR A 121 12.85 -2.50 7.13
N PRO A 122 13.91 -2.21 7.88
CA PRO A 122 15.08 -3.11 7.99
C PRO A 122 14.77 -4.45 8.65
N GLN A 123 13.64 -4.55 9.35
CA GLN A 123 13.19 -5.78 10.02
C GLN A 123 12.31 -6.67 9.16
N ASN A 124 12.06 -6.30 7.91
CA ASN A 124 11.19 -7.07 7.03
C ASN A 124 11.80 -8.46 6.74
N PRO A 125 11.01 -9.54 6.88
CA PRO A 125 11.49 -10.92 6.66
C PRO A 125 12.05 -11.18 5.26
N MET A 126 11.61 -10.44 4.25
CA MET A 126 12.10 -10.53 2.89
C MET A 126 13.61 -10.22 2.77
N LEU A 127 14.12 -9.37 3.64
CA LEU A 127 15.54 -8.99 3.67
C LEU A 127 16.44 -10.08 4.29
N ALA A 128 15.87 -10.96 5.10
CA ALA A 128 16.58 -12.06 5.75
C ALA A 128 16.81 -13.27 4.82
N GLY A 129 15.97 -13.42 3.79
CA GLY A 129 15.99 -14.53 2.84
C GLY A 129 17.04 -14.42 1.71
N LYS A 130 18.21 -13.85 1.97
CA LYS A 130 19.25 -13.62 0.95
C LYS A 130 20.09 -14.83 0.57
N SER A 131 19.80 -16.02 1.04
CA SER A 131 20.45 -17.25 0.54
C SER A 131 19.50 -17.95 -0.43
N GLY A 132 19.95 -18.16 -1.64
CA GLY A 132 19.18 -18.60 -2.82
C GLY A 132 18.33 -19.88 -2.76
N GLU A 133 18.10 -20.42 -1.57
CA GLU A 133 17.16 -21.53 -1.33
C GLU A 133 15.81 -21.08 -0.77
N ASP A 134 15.71 -19.83 -0.28
CA ASP A 134 14.56 -19.34 0.45
C ASP A 134 13.54 -18.51 -0.37
N GLU A 135 13.76 -18.32 -1.66
CA GLU A 135 12.78 -17.64 -2.53
C GLU A 135 11.42 -18.33 -2.56
N ARG A 136 11.40 -19.65 -2.32
CA ARG A 136 10.16 -20.45 -2.23
C ARG A 136 9.46 -20.34 -0.88
N ILE A 137 10.17 -20.04 0.20
CA ILE A 137 9.61 -19.92 1.56
C ILE A 137 8.74 -18.69 1.66
N TRP A 138 9.10 -17.64 0.98
CA TRP A 138 8.38 -16.40 0.97
C TRP A 138 6.97 -16.53 0.35
N TRP A 139 6.84 -17.27 -0.76
CA TRP A 139 5.55 -17.64 -1.34
C TRP A 139 4.70 -18.49 -0.39
N LYS A 140 5.30 -19.40 0.33
CA LYS A 140 4.62 -20.23 1.32
C LYS A 140 4.09 -19.41 2.48
N PHE A 141 4.80 -18.38 2.89
CA PHE A 141 4.32 -17.44 3.89
C PHE A 141 3.03 -16.72 3.44
N TRP A 142 2.97 -16.30 2.18
CA TRP A 142 1.78 -15.70 1.58
C TRP A 142 0.63 -16.68 1.42
N GLU A 143 0.92 -17.90 1.01
CA GLU A 143 -0.08 -18.99 0.90
C GLU A 143 -0.64 -19.38 2.27
N SER A 144 0.15 -19.33 3.34
CA SER A 144 -0.29 -19.71 4.68
C SER A 144 -1.15 -18.64 5.38
N LEU A 145 -1.10 -17.39 4.93
CA LEU A 145 -1.93 -16.31 5.46
C LEU A 145 -3.33 -16.23 4.81
N TYR A 146 -3.60 -17.02 3.81
CA TYR A 146 -4.85 -17.07 3.05
C TYR A 146 -5.25 -18.50 2.68
#